data_e2c51df8a6aa02c5f613be6513c20567
#
_entry.id   e2c51df8a6aa02c5f613be6513c20567
#
_cell.length_a   1.000
_cell.length_b   1.000
_cell.length_c   1.000
_cell.angle_alpha   90.00
_cell.angle_beta   90.00
_cell.angle_gamma   90.00
#
_symmetry.space_group_name_H-M   'P 1'
#
loop_
_entity.id
_entity.type
_entity.pdbx_description
1 polymer ?
#
loop_
_entity_poly.entity_id
_entity_poly.type
_entity_poly.pdbx_seq_one_letter_code
_entity_poly.pdbx_strand_id
1 'polypeptide(L)'
;MGAQQLIYISKGRIRDMYEIDLFDGHCDTISRCFERGGGFRRSGGHLDLERTRKFRRYAQFFAIFGDSAATPGIPLWELTQREYAVFRREMAENADLIVHCRTGGEAEAAYAAGKTAAFLSVEGAELLDCDLHKLEEARAMGVRAVNLTWNHANALSGSNAEETHRGLTERGREFVRRMEALGMLVDVSHLSDRGFWDVAELCTGPFFASHSNSRAVFSAPRNLTDAQFTAIIEHHGVAGLNMFSDFLGEDPDVETVVAHLEHFLELGGGKNVARGGDWDGISKTPRGFGGIQDMDRLFERLLQRNYTEALVRDLFHNNLMRVVNEVCTM
;
A
#
# COMPACT_ATOMS: atom_id res chain seq x y z
N MET A 1 -33.60 -29.43 -22.89
CA MET A 1 -32.39 -29.23 -23.67
C MET A 1 -32.12 -27.74 -23.74
N GLY A 2 -31.34 -27.22 -22.84
CA GLY A 2 -30.93 -25.80 -22.77
C GLY A 2 -29.49 -25.68 -23.27
N ALA A 3 -29.32 -24.99 -24.37
CA ALA A 3 -28.03 -24.72 -24.98
C ALA A 3 -27.23 -23.76 -24.04
N GLN A 4 -26.14 -24.25 -23.49
CA GLN A 4 -25.10 -23.40 -22.90
C GLN A 4 -24.44 -22.63 -24.06
N GLN A 5 -24.74 -21.35 -24.17
CA GLN A 5 -23.99 -20.43 -25.00
C GLN A 5 -22.61 -20.18 -24.39
N LEU A 6 -21.59 -20.89 -24.83
CA LEU A 6 -20.20 -20.57 -24.62
C LEU A 6 -19.91 -19.28 -25.39
N ILE A 7 -19.84 -18.17 -24.64
CA ILE A 7 -19.39 -16.89 -25.21
C ILE A 7 -17.87 -16.99 -25.39
N TYR A 8 -17.44 -17.21 -26.62
CA TYR A 8 -16.04 -17.06 -27.06
C TYR A 8 -15.73 -15.57 -27.12
N ILE A 9 -15.14 -15.03 -26.03
CA ILE A 9 -14.66 -13.65 -26.02
C ILE A 9 -13.30 -13.63 -26.71
N SER A 10 -13.25 -13.01 -27.90
CA SER A 10 -12.01 -12.81 -28.65
C SER A 10 -11.06 -11.87 -27.85
N LYS A 11 -9.75 -12.16 -27.86
CA LYS A 11 -8.66 -11.50 -27.12
C LYS A 11 -8.54 -9.96 -27.24
N GLY A 12 -9.48 -9.29 -27.88
CA GLY A 12 -9.42 -7.85 -28.15
C GLY A 12 -10.47 -6.97 -27.50
N ARG A 13 -11.43 -7.51 -26.72
CA ARG A 13 -12.62 -6.75 -26.27
C ARG A 13 -12.88 -6.72 -24.75
N ILE A 14 -12.07 -7.31 -23.91
CA ILE A 14 -12.31 -7.23 -22.45
C ILE A 14 -11.93 -5.84 -21.93
N ARG A 15 -10.93 -5.20 -22.50
CA ARG A 15 -10.44 -3.87 -22.08
C ARG A 15 -11.49 -2.75 -22.14
N ASP A 16 -12.47 -2.84 -23.03
CA ASP A 16 -13.51 -1.82 -23.21
C ASP A 16 -14.78 -2.09 -22.39
N MET A 17 -14.83 -3.18 -21.61
CA MET A 17 -16.05 -3.61 -20.93
C MET A 17 -16.11 -3.25 -19.45
N TYR A 18 -14.98 -3.03 -18.78
CA TYR A 18 -14.95 -2.77 -17.34
C TYR A 18 -14.19 -1.49 -17.02
N GLU A 19 -14.87 -0.57 -16.34
CA GLU A 19 -14.25 0.58 -15.72
C GLU A 19 -13.62 0.14 -14.38
N ILE A 20 -12.29 0.15 -14.28
CA ILE A 20 -11.54 -0.31 -13.12
C ILE A 20 -11.34 0.84 -12.15
N ASP A 21 -11.74 0.64 -10.90
CA ASP A 21 -11.34 1.46 -9.76
C ASP A 21 -10.14 0.79 -9.10
N LEU A 22 -9.10 1.55 -8.79
CA LEU A 22 -7.90 1.04 -8.14
C LEU A 22 -7.47 1.96 -6.99
N PHE A 23 -7.28 1.38 -5.81
CA PHE A 23 -6.62 2.02 -4.68
C PHE A 23 -5.42 1.16 -4.28
N ASP A 24 -4.22 1.70 -4.43
CA ASP A 24 -2.98 1.02 -4.10
C ASP A 24 -2.37 1.58 -2.81
N GLY A 25 -1.98 0.69 -1.90
CA GLY A 25 -1.57 1.00 -0.54
C GLY A 25 -0.14 1.47 -0.38
N HIS A 26 0.72 1.37 -1.42
CA HIS A 26 2.12 1.75 -1.25
C HIS A 26 2.87 2.01 -2.57
N CYS A 27 3.61 3.11 -2.61
CA CYS A 27 4.63 3.35 -3.63
C CYS A 27 5.71 4.33 -3.14
N ASP A 28 6.93 4.23 -3.70
CA ASP A 28 8.11 5.07 -3.41
C ASP A 28 8.40 6.10 -4.51
N THR A 29 7.37 6.51 -5.22
CA THR A 29 7.52 7.46 -6.33
C THR A 29 8.06 8.81 -5.88
N ILE A 30 7.80 9.24 -4.62
CA ILE A 30 8.38 10.48 -4.04
C ILE A 30 9.90 10.36 -3.98
N SER A 31 10.40 9.31 -3.31
CA SER A 31 11.82 9.04 -3.08
C SER A 31 12.55 8.86 -4.40
N ARG A 32 11.94 8.10 -5.33
CA ARG A 32 12.46 7.97 -6.70
C ARG A 32 12.62 9.33 -7.39
N CYS A 33 11.62 10.22 -7.31
CA CYS A 33 11.71 11.56 -7.91
C CYS A 33 12.74 12.44 -7.21
N PHE A 34 12.89 12.29 -5.89
CA PHE A 34 13.91 12.97 -5.10
C PHE A 34 15.33 12.56 -5.52
N GLU A 35 15.59 11.24 -5.62
CA GLU A 35 16.91 10.69 -5.90
C GLU A 35 17.34 10.83 -7.36
N ARG A 36 16.40 10.57 -8.29
CA ARG A 36 16.71 10.43 -9.73
C ARG A 36 16.23 11.61 -10.57
N GLY A 37 15.50 12.53 -9.94
CA GLY A 37 14.81 13.58 -10.68
C GLY A 37 13.56 13.05 -11.40
N GLY A 38 12.93 13.90 -12.20
CA GLY A 38 11.65 13.62 -12.86
C GLY A 38 10.47 14.14 -12.04
N GLY A 39 9.26 13.75 -12.41
CA GLY A 39 8.04 14.18 -11.77
C GLY A 39 6.92 13.14 -11.90
N PHE A 40 5.82 13.33 -11.18
CA PHE A 40 4.72 12.36 -11.10
C PHE A 40 4.00 12.17 -12.44
N ARG A 41 3.96 13.18 -13.30
CA ARG A 41 3.28 13.06 -14.61
C ARG A 41 3.88 11.96 -15.46
N ARG A 42 5.22 11.87 -15.52
CA ARG A 42 5.99 10.83 -16.23
C ARG A 42 7.26 10.52 -15.43
N SER A 43 7.15 9.63 -14.48
CA SER A 43 8.27 9.32 -13.57
C SER A 43 9.39 8.52 -14.24
N GLY A 44 9.09 7.81 -15.31
CA GLY A 44 10.00 6.82 -15.90
C GLY A 44 10.21 5.59 -15.01
N GLY A 45 9.44 5.42 -13.95
CA GLY A 45 9.40 4.27 -13.05
C GLY A 45 8.22 3.35 -13.28
N HIS A 46 7.79 2.67 -12.22
CA HIS A 46 6.64 1.76 -12.26
C HIS A 46 5.30 2.51 -12.24
N LEU A 47 5.23 3.70 -11.64
CA LEU A 47 4.03 4.50 -11.50
C LEU A 47 4.22 5.89 -12.09
N ASP A 48 3.24 6.38 -12.88
CA ASP A 48 3.09 7.79 -13.24
C ASP A 48 1.63 8.14 -13.56
N LEU A 49 1.29 9.43 -13.50
CA LEU A 49 -0.07 9.92 -13.65
C LEU A 49 -0.65 9.70 -15.05
N GLU A 50 0.17 9.70 -16.11
CA GLU A 50 -0.35 9.45 -17.47
C GLU A 50 -0.82 7.99 -17.62
N ARG A 51 -0.13 7.04 -16.99
CA ARG A 51 -0.52 5.62 -17.00
C ARG A 51 -1.71 5.32 -16.10
N THR A 52 -1.91 6.07 -15.00
CA THR A 52 -3.05 5.88 -14.09
C THR A 52 -4.37 6.38 -14.67
N ARG A 53 -4.36 7.24 -15.70
CA ARG A 53 -5.57 7.75 -16.38
C ARG A 53 -6.47 6.67 -17.02
N LYS A 54 -5.95 5.47 -17.18
CA LYS A 54 -6.75 4.33 -17.66
C LYS A 54 -7.75 3.81 -16.63
N PHE A 55 -7.56 4.11 -15.35
CA PHE A 55 -8.48 3.74 -14.28
C PHE A 55 -9.58 4.80 -14.18
N ARG A 56 -10.82 4.34 -13.94
CA ARG A 56 -11.96 5.24 -13.73
C ARG A 56 -11.78 6.09 -12.47
N ARG A 57 -11.34 5.44 -11.38
CA ARG A 57 -10.98 6.03 -10.11
C ARG A 57 -9.61 5.50 -9.74
N TYR A 58 -8.73 6.38 -9.35
CA TYR A 58 -7.41 5.96 -8.87
C TYR A 58 -7.05 6.66 -7.58
N ALA A 59 -6.66 5.89 -6.59
CA ALA A 59 -6.05 6.38 -5.35
C ALA A 59 -4.72 5.67 -5.08
N GLN A 60 -3.80 6.36 -4.43
CA GLN A 60 -2.47 5.86 -4.10
C GLN A 60 -2.01 6.41 -2.77
N PHE A 61 -1.44 5.55 -1.91
CA PHE A 61 -0.56 5.97 -0.85
C PHE A 61 0.85 6.18 -1.40
N PHE A 62 1.31 7.42 -1.34
CA PHE A 62 2.67 7.81 -1.68
C PHE A 62 3.50 7.84 -0.39
N ALA A 63 4.54 7.03 -0.30
CA ALA A 63 5.43 7.00 0.85
C ALA A 63 6.53 8.06 0.73
N ILE A 64 6.80 8.71 1.87
CA ILE A 64 8.09 9.32 2.15
C ILE A 64 8.94 8.18 2.69
N PHE A 65 10.05 7.91 2.01
CA PHE A 65 10.96 6.81 2.34
C PHE A 65 12.41 7.27 2.28
N GLY A 66 13.25 6.75 3.16
CA GLY A 66 14.68 6.97 3.07
C GLY A 66 15.49 6.07 3.98
N ASP A 67 16.59 5.58 3.42
CA ASP A 67 17.58 4.81 4.15
C ASP A 67 18.78 5.70 4.50
N SER A 68 19.14 5.78 5.77
CA SER A 68 20.32 6.52 6.25
C SER A 68 21.62 6.04 5.61
N ALA A 69 21.70 4.77 5.21
CA ALA A 69 22.86 4.23 4.50
C ALA A 69 22.94 4.71 3.05
N ALA A 70 21.78 4.92 2.41
CA ALA A 70 21.71 5.44 1.02
C ALA A 70 21.87 6.97 0.96
N THR A 71 21.56 7.68 2.05
CA THR A 71 21.64 9.15 2.12
C THR A 71 22.58 9.63 3.25
N PRO A 72 23.88 9.27 3.21
CA PRO A 72 24.79 9.59 4.29
C PRO A 72 24.93 11.10 4.49
N GLY A 73 24.85 11.53 5.75
CA GLY A 73 25.02 12.94 6.14
C GLY A 73 23.75 13.79 6.08
N ILE A 74 22.59 13.24 5.67
CA ILE A 74 21.30 13.91 5.77
C ILE A 74 20.57 13.35 7.00
N PRO A 75 20.24 14.16 8.02
CA PRO A 75 19.37 13.71 9.10
C PRO A 75 18.02 13.23 8.57
N LEU A 76 17.48 12.13 9.11
CA LEU A 76 16.28 11.50 8.56
C LEU A 76 15.04 12.44 8.58
N TRP A 77 14.89 13.25 9.61
CA TRP A 77 13.84 14.27 9.63
C TRP A 77 14.01 15.34 8.54
N GLU A 78 15.24 15.75 8.25
CA GLU A 78 15.52 16.68 7.15
C GLU A 78 15.21 16.02 5.78
N LEU A 79 15.54 14.73 5.63
CA LEU A 79 15.18 13.95 4.44
C LEU A 79 13.66 13.92 4.25
N THR A 80 12.92 13.62 5.33
CA THR A 80 11.44 13.67 5.33
C THR A 80 10.90 15.02 4.84
N GLN A 81 11.46 16.11 5.31
CA GLN A 81 11.05 17.46 4.89
C GLN A 81 11.38 17.75 3.41
N ARG A 82 12.52 17.28 2.92
CA ARG A 82 12.93 17.43 1.52
C ARG A 82 12.03 16.62 0.59
N GLU A 83 11.72 15.39 0.92
CA GLU A 83 10.80 14.56 0.14
C GLU A 83 9.36 15.08 0.19
N TYR A 84 8.91 15.57 1.34
CA TYR A 84 7.64 16.28 1.43
C TYR A 84 7.59 17.52 0.53
N ALA A 85 8.70 18.24 0.38
CA ALA A 85 8.77 19.38 -0.55
C ALA A 85 8.64 18.92 -2.01
N VAL A 86 9.20 17.75 -2.37
CA VAL A 86 8.98 17.11 -3.69
C VAL A 86 7.49 16.80 -3.87
N PHE A 87 6.87 16.10 -2.91
CA PHE A 87 5.44 15.78 -2.98
C PHE A 87 4.58 17.03 -3.18
N ARG A 88 4.79 18.09 -2.38
CA ARG A 88 4.05 19.34 -2.51
C ARG A 88 4.22 20.01 -3.87
N ARG A 89 5.44 20.01 -4.40
CA ARG A 89 5.71 20.53 -5.75
C ARG A 89 4.93 19.75 -6.78
N GLU A 90 4.98 18.41 -6.74
CA GLU A 90 4.28 17.54 -7.68
C GLU A 90 2.75 17.70 -7.61
N MET A 91 2.19 17.89 -6.40
CA MET A 91 0.76 18.21 -6.25
C MET A 91 0.40 19.55 -6.92
N ALA A 92 1.26 20.55 -6.83
CA ALA A 92 1.02 21.86 -7.43
C ALA A 92 1.18 21.83 -8.96
N GLU A 93 2.26 21.21 -9.46
CA GLU A 93 2.57 21.16 -10.91
C GLU A 93 1.60 20.27 -11.69
N ASN A 94 0.99 19.28 -11.04
CA ASN A 94 0.04 18.33 -11.65
C ASN A 94 -1.38 18.48 -11.09
N ALA A 95 -1.76 19.67 -10.62
CA ALA A 95 -3.06 19.92 -10.01
C ALA A 95 -4.25 19.68 -10.95
N ASP A 96 -4.01 19.53 -12.25
CA ASP A 96 -4.99 19.08 -13.24
C ASP A 96 -5.30 17.58 -13.15
N LEU A 97 -4.37 16.74 -12.65
CA LEU A 97 -4.47 15.27 -12.63
C LEU A 97 -4.55 14.65 -11.24
N ILE A 98 -4.06 15.32 -10.21
CA ILE A 98 -3.90 14.75 -8.86
C ILE A 98 -4.21 15.76 -7.79
N VAL A 99 -4.68 15.30 -6.64
CA VAL A 99 -4.89 16.12 -5.45
C VAL A 99 -4.54 15.35 -4.19
N HIS A 100 -3.88 16.01 -3.23
CA HIS A 100 -3.60 15.47 -1.92
C HIS A 100 -4.88 15.32 -1.11
N CYS A 101 -5.20 14.09 -0.72
CA CYS A 101 -6.38 13.72 0.07
C CYS A 101 -5.97 13.25 1.46
N ARG A 102 -6.78 13.58 2.45
CA ARG A 102 -6.58 13.23 3.87
C ARG A 102 -7.70 12.37 4.42
N THR A 103 -8.81 12.31 3.68
CA THR A 103 -10.02 11.55 4.04
C THR A 103 -10.60 10.89 2.79
N GLY A 104 -11.46 9.88 2.99
CA GLY A 104 -12.17 9.28 1.86
C GLY A 104 -13.16 10.24 1.20
N GLY A 105 -13.74 11.20 1.95
CA GLY A 105 -14.58 12.25 1.37
C GLY A 105 -13.81 13.16 0.39
N GLU A 106 -12.55 13.50 0.71
CA GLU A 106 -11.68 14.23 -0.22
C GLU A 106 -11.33 13.39 -1.45
N ALA A 107 -11.15 12.06 -1.29
CA ALA A 107 -10.92 11.16 -2.42
C ALA A 107 -12.15 11.09 -3.36
N GLU A 108 -13.36 11.00 -2.82
CA GLU A 108 -14.57 11.03 -3.63
C GLU A 108 -14.72 12.37 -4.40
N ALA A 109 -14.36 13.49 -3.78
CA ALA A 109 -14.33 14.79 -4.46
C ALA A 109 -13.27 14.82 -5.58
N ALA A 110 -12.09 14.21 -5.35
CA ALA A 110 -11.05 14.04 -6.37
C ALA A 110 -11.55 13.24 -7.56
N TYR A 111 -12.21 12.11 -7.32
CA TYR A 111 -12.79 11.26 -8.38
C TYR A 111 -13.87 12.00 -9.18
N ALA A 112 -14.74 12.75 -8.50
CA ALA A 112 -15.76 13.57 -9.16
C ALA A 112 -15.15 14.64 -10.08
N ALA A 113 -13.93 15.10 -9.77
CA ALA A 113 -13.17 16.03 -10.59
C ALA A 113 -12.28 15.35 -11.66
N GLY A 114 -12.35 14.01 -11.80
CA GLY A 114 -11.54 13.22 -12.72
C GLY A 114 -10.04 13.17 -12.35
N LYS A 115 -9.72 13.29 -11.07
CA LYS A 115 -8.34 13.35 -10.56
C LYS A 115 -7.99 12.11 -9.74
N THR A 116 -6.70 11.81 -9.69
CA THR A 116 -6.10 10.86 -8.76
C THR A 116 -6.18 11.40 -7.33
N ALA A 117 -6.58 10.54 -6.39
CA ALA A 117 -6.52 10.83 -4.96
C ALA A 117 -5.17 10.38 -4.40
N ALA A 118 -4.32 11.31 -3.98
CA ALA A 118 -3.04 11.02 -3.35
C ALA A 118 -3.17 11.07 -1.84
N PHE A 119 -2.90 9.95 -1.17
CA PHE A 119 -2.69 9.89 0.27
C PHE A 119 -1.18 9.87 0.55
N LEU A 120 -0.77 10.43 1.69
CA LEU A 120 0.64 10.48 2.08
C LEU A 120 0.89 9.51 3.23
N SER A 121 1.96 8.73 3.14
CA SER A 121 2.46 7.85 4.20
C SER A 121 3.94 8.13 4.50
N VAL A 122 4.44 7.55 5.59
CA VAL A 122 5.86 7.53 5.94
C VAL A 122 6.26 6.08 6.14
N GLU A 123 7.27 5.61 5.43
CA GLU A 123 7.81 4.27 5.56
C GLU A 123 9.05 4.24 6.44
N GLY A 124 8.82 3.82 7.71
CA GLY A 124 9.81 3.83 8.76
C GLY A 124 9.67 5.04 9.69
N ALA A 125 9.24 4.81 10.94
CA ALA A 125 9.09 5.88 11.93
C ALA A 125 10.43 6.53 12.33
N GLU A 126 11.57 5.94 11.99
CA GLU A 126 12.88 6.55 12.11
C GLU A 126 12.99 7.86 11.30
N LEU A 127 12.26 8.01 10.20
CA LEU A 127 12.15 9.26 9.44
C LEU A 127 11.50 10.39 10.25
N LEU A 128 10.75 10.04 11.29
CA LEU A 128 10.17 10.95 12.28
C LEU A 128 11.00 10.95 13.58
N ASP A 129 12.26 10.48 13.56
CA ASP A 129 13.11 10.26 14.73
C ASP A 129 12.42 9.43 15.84
N CYS A 130 11.40 8.64 15.49
CA CYS A 130 10.53 7.93 16.44
C CYS A 130 9.94 8.87 17.51
N ASP A 131 9.65 10.11 17.19
CA ASP A 131 9.28 11.19 18.10
C ASP A 131 7.81 11.58 17.93
N LEU A 132 7.08 11.72 19.05
CA LEU A 132 5.65 12.01 19.04
C LEU A 132 5.32 13.40 18.50
N HIS A 133 6.18 14.39 18.73
CA HIS A 133 5.98 15.73 18.20
C HIS A 133 6.13 15.74 16.67
N LYS A 134 7.12 15.02 16.14
CA LYS A 134 7.30 14.87 14.69
C LYS A 134 6.19 14.04 14.04
N LEU A 135 5.61 13.07 14.76
CA LEU A 135 4.40 12.39 14.32
C LEU A 135 3.23 13.37 14.17
N GLU A 136 3.05 14.29 15.11
CA GLU A 136 2.03 15.34 15.04
C GLU A 136 2.28 16.32 13.88
N GLU A 137 3.56 16.70 13.66
CA GLU A 137 3.94 17.50 12.50
C GLU A 137 3.64 16.76 11.19
N ALA A 138 3.99 15.48 11.07
CA ALA A 138 3.67 14.65 9.91
C ALA A 138 2.14 14.56 9.68
N ARG A 139 1.36 14.40 10.75
CA ARG A 139 -0.10 14.46 10.67
C ARG A 139 -0.60 15.80 10.11
N ALA A 140 -0.02 16.91 10.56
CA ALA A 140 -0.34 18.25 10.05
C ALA A 140 0.08 18.43 8.59
N MET A 141 1.19 17.82 8.15
CA MET A 141 1.61 17.72 6.75
C MET A 141 0.61 16.94 5.87
N GLY A 142 -0.27 16.17 6.48
CA GLY A 142 -1.29 15.37 5.80
C GLY A 142 -0.98 13.88 5.71
N VAL A 143 0.04 13.39 6.40
CA VAL A 143 0.34 11.95 6.51
C VAL A 143 -0.85 11.24 7.18
N ARG A 144 -1.23 10.08 6.63
CA ARG A 144 -2.34 9.25 7.11
C ARG A 144 -1.97 7.83 7.47
N ALA A 145 -0.75 7.40 7.15
CA ALA A 145 -0.22 6.10 7.52
C ALA A 145 1.26 6.19 7.87
N VAL A 146 1.73 5.37 8.82
CA VAL A 146 3.15 5.25 9.15
C VAL A 146 3.49 3.79 9.37
N ASN A 147 4.53 3.29 8.67
CA ASN A 147 5.20 2.05 9.01
C ASN A 147 6.05 2.27 10.26
N LEU A 148 5.88 1.42 11.27
CA LEU A 148 6.64 1.57 12.53
C LEU A 148 8.14 1.36 12.34
N THR A 149 8.52 0.51 11.39
CA THR A 149 9.91 0.25 10.97
C THR A 149 9.95 0.09 9.45
N TRP A 150 11.10 0.36 8.86
CA TRP A 150 11.50 -0.26 7.61
C TRP A 150 12.30 -1.54 7.90
N ASN A 151 13.33 -1.87 7.12
CA ASN A 151 14.15 -3.07 7.33
C ASN A 151 15.06 -3.02 8.57
N HIS A 152 15.27 -1.83 9.13
CA HIS A 152 16.08 -1.64 10.34
C HIS A 152 15.23 -1.62 11.60
N ALA A 153 15.78 -2.19 12.68
CA ALA A 153 15.25 -1.98 14.02
C ALA A 153 15.44 -0.52 14.43
N ASN A 154 14.45 0.06 15.10
CA ASN A 154 14.54 1.45 15.58
C ASN A 154 14.11 1.57 17.05
N ALA A 155 13.94 2.79 17.56
CA ALA A 155 13.54 3.03 18.93
C ALA A 155 12.14 2.50 19.30
N LEU A 156 11.28 2.17 18.30
CA LEU A 156 9.92 1.69 18.52
C LEU A 156 9.82 0.15 18.54
N SER A 157 10.54 -0.53 17.66
CA SER A 157 10.41 -1.98 17.47
C SER A 157 11.60 -2.59 16.72
N GLY A 158 11.71 -3.92 16.78
CA GLY A 158 12.46 -4.71 15.80
C GLY A 158 11.72 -4.76 14.47
N SER A 159 12.44 -5.05 13.39
CA SER A 159 11.90 -5.23 12.05
C SER A 159 11.90 -6.71 11.63
N ASN A 160 11.34 -7.02 10.47
CA ASN A 160 11.40 -8.36 9.88
C ASN A 160 12.83 -8.77 9.45
N ALA A 161 13.77 -7.84 9.35
CA ALA A 161 15.15 -8.08 8.91
C ALA A 161 16.19 -7.88 10.01
N GLU A 162 15.91 -7.05 11.02
CA GLU A 162 16.83 -6.72 12.10
C GLU A 162 16.10 -6.80 13.45
N GLU A 163 16.76 -7.38 14.47
CA GLU A 163 16.18 -7.63 15.81
C GLU A 163 14.80 -8.32 15.73
N THR A 164 14.67 -9.33 14.88
CA THR A 164 13.42 -9.96 14.45
C THR A 164 12.57 -10.52 15.60
N HIS A 165 13.16 -10.74 16.78
CA HIS A 165 12.47 -11.22 17.99
C HIS A 165 12.01 -10.09 18.92
N ARG A 166 12.43 -8.85 18.65
CA ARG A 166 12.05 -7.69 19.46
C ARG A 166 10.70 -7.16 19.01
N GLY A 167 9.77 -7.03 19.96
CA GLY A 167 8.48 -6.37 19.75
C GLY A 167 8.54 -4.85 20.00
N LEU A 168 7.38 -4.28 20.26
CA LEU A 168 7.26 -2.86 20.60
C LEU A 168 7.96 -2.55 21.93
N THR A 169 8.74 -1.50 21.93
CA THR A 169 9.21 -0.85 23.17
C THR A 169 8.05 -0.09 23.82
N GLU A 170 8.23 0.41 25.05
CA GLU A 170 7.21 1.28 25.66
C GLU A 170 6.96 2.54 24.80
N ARG A 171 8.03 3.11 24.22
CA ARG A 171 7.91 4.22 23.26
C ARG A 171 7.14 3.82 22.00
N GLY A 172 7.34 2.60 21.51
CA GLY A 172 6.57 2.05 20.38
C GLY A 172 5.08 1.92 20.71
N ARG A 173 4.75 1.44 21.90
CA ARG A 173 3.36 1.36 22.39
C ARG A 173 2.69 2.73 22.49
N GLU A 174 3.41 3.72 23.00
CA GLU A 174 2.93 5.10 23.09
C GLU A 174 2.73 5.71 21.69
N PHE A 175 3.66 5.45 20.76
CA PHE A 175 3.59 5.92 19.38
C PHE A 175 2.36 5.37 18.66
N VAL A 176 2.07 4.07 18.78
CA VAL A 176 0.88 3.43 18.22
C VAL A 176 -0.41 4.04 18.77
N ARG A 177 -0.51 4.19 20.11
CA ARG A 177 -1.69 4.84 20.73
C ARG A 177 -1.88 6.28 20.21
N ARG A 178 -0.76 7.00 20.00
CA ARG A 178 -0.84 8.36 19.47
C ARG A 178 -1.29 8.37 18.00
N MET A 179 -0.84 7.42 17.20
CA MET A 179 -1.31 7.28 15.81
C MET A 179 -2.84 7.06 15.76
N GLU A 180 -3.37 6.13 16.56
CA GLU A 180 -4.83 5.92 16.64
C GLU A 180 -5.56 7.19 17.06
N ALA A 181 -5.09 7.87 18.10
CA ALA A 181 -5.70 9.12 18.59
C ALA A 181 -5.67 10.25 17.55
N LEU A 182 -4.71 10.23 16.63
CA LEU A 182 -4.59 11.19 15.52
C LEU A 182 -5.38 10.78 14.27
N GLY A 183 -6.04 9.61 14.26
CA GLY A 183 -6.70 9.09 13.07
C GLY A 183 -5.71 8.79 11.96
N MET A 184 -4.63 8.11 12.30
CA MET A 184 -3.58 7.63 11.38
C MET A 184 -3.54 6.12 11.38
N LEU A 185 -3.40 5.52 10.20
CA LEU A 185 -3.27 4.08 10.01
C LEU A 185 -1.91 3.59 10.51
N VAL A 186 -1.91 2.60 11.40
CA VAL A 186 -0.72 1.85 11.79
C VAL A 186 -0.42 0.83 10.72
N ASP A 187 0.77 0.92 10.11
CA ASP A 187 1.22 -0.03 9.09
C ASP A 187 2.19 -1.04 9.69
N VAL A 188 1.84 -2.31 9.56
CA VAL A 188 2.63 -3.43 10.09
C VAL A 188 3.54 -4.07 9.04
N SER A 189 3.55 -3.58 7.80
CA SER A 189 4.54 -4.00 6.81
C SER A 189 5.94 -3.68 7.34
N HIS A 190 6.92 -4.56 7.12
CA HIS A 190 8.28 -4.53 7.67
C HIS A 190 8.45 -4.79 9.18
N LEU A 191 7.38 -4.83 9.95
CA LEU A 191 7.48 -5.05 11.38
C LEU A 191 7.91 -6.49 11.70
N SER A 192 8.62 -6.69 12.81
CA SER A 192 8.91 -8.04 13.31
C SER A 192 7.62 -8.79 13.63
N ASP A 193 7.64 -10.13 13.58
CA ASP A 193 6.46 -10.93 13.96
C ASP A 193 6.00 -10.62 15.39
N ARG A 194 6.94 -10.40 16.31
CA ARG A 194 6.60 -10.00 17.69
C ARG A 194 5.97 -8.62 17.75
N GLY A 195 6.53 -7.65 17.02
CA GLY A 195 5.99 -6.30 16.91
C GLY A 195 4.58 -6.28 16.32
N PHE A 196 4.32 -7.15 15.33
CA PHE A 196 2.97 -7.35 14.78
C PHE A 196 1.96 -7.72 15.87
N TRP A 197 2.30 -8.72 16.71
CA TRP A 197 1.39 -9.17 17.77
C TRP A 197 1.20 -8.11 18.86
N ASP A 198 2.24 -7.34 19.17
CA ASP A 198 2.11 -6.23 20.10
C ASP A 198 1.19 -5.12 19.54
N VAL A 199 1.19 -4.86 18.22
CA VAL A 199 0.25 -3.95 17.55
C VAL A 199 -1.17 -4.52 17.59
N ALA A 200 -1.35 -5.80 17.25
CA ALA A 200 -2.66 -6.45 17.28
C ALA A 200 -3.27 -6.48 18.69
N GLU A 201 -2.46 -6.64 19.73
CA GLU A 201 -2.93 -6.56 21.12
C GLU A 201 -3.33 -5.13 21.53
N LEU A 202 -2.67 -4.13 20.96
CA LEU A 202 -2.78 -2.73 21.39
C LEU A 202 -3.84 -1.94 20.64
N CYS A 203 -3.96 -2.15 19.32
CA CYS A 203 -4.90 -1.42 18.48
C CYS A 203 -6.34 -1.78 18.82
N THR A 204 -7.20 -0.76 18.89
CA THR A 204 -8.64 -0.90 19.13
C THR A 204 -9.45 -0.82 17.84
N GLY A 205 -8.88 -0.29 16.79
CA GLY A 205 -9.45 -0.15 15.46
C GLY A 205 -8.66 -0.86 14.38
N PRO A 206 -8.99 -0.61 13.11
CA PRO A 206 -8.28 -1.19 11.99
C PRO A 206 -6.82 -0.74 11.91
N PHE A 207 -5.93 -1.70 11.70
CA PHE A 207 -4.57 -1.46 11.22
C PHE A 207 -4.37 -2.21 9.89
N PHE A 208 -3.30 -1.95 9.17
CA PHE A 208 -3.11 -2.57 7.88
C PHE A 208 -1.66 -3.00 7.62
N ALA A 209 -1.48 -3.94 6.71
CA ALA A 209 -0.21 -4.22 6.07
C ALA A 209 -0.29 -3.62 4.65
N SER A 210 0.32 -2.47 4.44
CA SER A 210 0.18 -1.74 3.16
C SER A 210 0.64 -2.56 1.95
N HIS A 211 1.69 -3.42 2.14
CA HIS A 211 2.32 -4.20 1.07
C HIS A 211 2.95 -5.50 1.60
N SER A 212 2.12 -6.56 1.83
CA SER A 212 2.55 -7.86 2.36
C SER A 212 1.75 -9.03 1.78
N ASN A 213 2.43 -10.11 1.40
CA ASN A 213 1.85 -11.30 0.78
C ASN A 213 1.63 -12.43 1.81
N SER A 214 1.22 -13.63 1.36
CA SER A 214 1.04 -14.81 2.19
C SER A 214 2.34 -15.58 2.37
N ARG A 215 2.74 -15.84 3.63
CA ARG A 215 3.90 -16.66 3.98
C ARG A 215 3.66 -18.15 3.73
N ALA A 216 2.40 -18.60 3.75
CA ALA A 216 2.04 -19.97 3.44
C ALA A 216 2.24 -20.29 1.95
N VAL A 217 2.03 -19.32 1.05
CA VAL A 217 2.27 -19.50 -0.39
C VAL A 217 3.75 -19.41 -0.71
N PHE A 218 4.45 -18.42 -0.14
CA PHE A 218 5.89 -18.28 -0.30
C PHE A 218 6.54 -17.79 1.00
N SER A 219 7.46 -18.61 1.53
CA SER A 219 8.07 -18.41 2.84
C SER A 219 9.14 -17.31 2.84
N ALA A 220 8.71 -16.07 2.63
CA ALA A 220 9.53 -14.88 2.83
C ALA A 220 9.25 -14.25 4.20
N PRO A 221 10.25 -13.78 4.96
CA PRO A 221 10.04 -13.14 6.26
C PRO A 221 9.11 -11.92 6.21
N ARG A 222 9.07 -11.23 5.06
CA ARG A 222 8.22 -10.07 4.78
C ARG A 222 6.74 -10.41 4.62
N ASN A 223 6.41 -11.69 4.37
CA ASN A 223 5.06 -12.15 4.17
C ASN A 223 4.36 -12.46 5.50
N LEU A 224 3.05 -12.30 5.53
CA LEU A 224 2.19 -12.56 6.68
C LEU A 224 1.94 -14.05 6.87
N THR A 225 1.97 -14.54 8.08
CA THR A 225 1.43 -15.85 8.44
C THR A 225 -0.10 -15.84 8.40
N ASP A 226 -0.72 -17.02 8.31
CA ASP A 226 -2.18 -17.14 8.34
C ASP A 226 -2.78 -16.55 9.62
N ALA A 227 -2.12 -16.76 10.77
CA ALA A 227 -2.54 -16.19 12.04
C ALA A 227 -2.47 -14.65 12.05
N GLN A 228 -1.43 -14.06 11.45
CA GLN A 228 -1.32 -12.60 11.32
C GLN A 228 -2.40 -12.04 10.40
N PHE A 229 -2.65 -12.71 9.27
CA PHE A 229 -3.74 -12.27 8.39
C PHE A 229 -5.12 -12.41 9.05
N THR A 230 -5.35 -13.48 9.81
CA THR A 230 -6.58 -13.64 10.60
C THR A 230 -6.74 -12.51 11.63
N ALA A 231 -5.68 -12.11 12.31
CA ALA A 231 -5.72 -10.95 13.22
C ALA A 231 -6.07 -9.64 12.48
N ILE A 232 -5.55 -9.43 11.25
CA ILE A 232 -5.96 -8.29 10.41
C ILE A 232 -7.46 -8.35 10.10
N ILE A 233 -8.02 -9.54 9.82
CA ILE A 233 -9.47 -9.71 9.60
C ILE A 233 -10.25 -9.32 10.85
N GLU A 234 -9.85 -9.82 12.03
CA GLU A 234 -10.50 -9.57 13.32
C GLU A 234 -10.51 -8.08 13.68
N HIS A 235 -9.47 -7.35 13.31
CA HIS A 235 -9.37 -5.89 13.45
C HIS A 235 -10.00 -5.10 12.29
N HIS A 236 -10.72 -5.74 11.39
CA HIS A 236 -11.31 -5.09 10.20
C HIS A 236 -10.29 -4.35 9.31
N GLY A 237 -9.02 -4.71 9.40
CA GLY A 237 -7.93 -4.16 8.60
C GLY A 237 -7.87 -4.71 7.18
N VAL A 238 -6.77 -4.43 6.47
CA VAL A 238 -6.49 -4.97 5.13
C VAL A 238 -5.02 -5.32 4.98
N ALA A 239 -4.72 -6.28 4.11
CA ALA A 239 -3.37 -6.57 3.61
C ALA A 239 -3.31 -6.26 2.11
N GLY A 240 -2.41 -5.35 1.71
CA GLY A 240 -2.11 -5.01 0.33
C GLY A 240 -1.14 -6.03 -0.27
N LEU A 241 -1.49 -6.64 -1.40
CA LEU A 241 -0.58 -7.55 -2.08
C LEU A 241 0.57 -6.79 -2.73
N ASN A 242 1.79 -7.16 -2.32
CA ASN A 242 3.06 -6.62 -2.81
C ASN A 242 3.43 -7.26 -4.15
N MET A 243 3.99 -6.47 -5.07
CA MET A 243 4.40 -6.90 -6.41
C MET A 243 5.91 -7.17 -6.53
N PHE A 244 6.65 -7.22 -5.42
CA PHE A 244 8.06 -7.59 -5.46
C PHE A 244 8.21 -9.10 -5.69
N SER A 245 8.89 -9.46 -6.78
CA SER A 245 9.08 -10.85 -7.18
C SER A 245 9.66 -11.73 -6.08
N ASP A 246 10.61 -11.18 -5.30
CA ASP A 246 11.32 -11.94 -4.27
C ASP A 246 10.43 -12.27 -3.04
N PHE A 247 9.21 -11.71 -2.97
CA PHE A 247 8.20 -12.04 -1.95
C PHE A 247 7.04 -12.87 -2.48
N LEU A 248 6.99 -13.08 -3.80
CA LEU A 248 5.93 -13.84 -4.46
C LEU A 248 6.32 -15.28 -4.77
N GLY A 249 7.55 -15.53 -5.15
CA GLY A 249 8.00 -16.87 -5.50
C GLY A 249 9.19 -16.89 -6.45
N GLU A 250 9.55 -18.08 -6.92
CA GLU A 250 10.53 -18.26 -7.98
C GLU A 250 9.88 -17.97 -9.34
N ASP A 251 10.41 -17.02 -10.11
CA ASP A 251 9.89 -16.58 -11.44
C ASP A 251 8.37 -16.27 -11.44
N PRO A 252 7.86 -15.39 -10.56
CA PRO A 252 6.44 -15.17 -10.40
C PRO A 252 5.80 -14.48 -11.62
N ASP A 253 4.52 -14.77 -11.84
CA ASP A 253 3.66 -14.15 -12.84
C ASP A 253 2.26 -13.84 -12.25
N VAL A 254 1.28 -13.55 -13.10
CA VAL A 254 -0.09 -13.24 -12.64
C VAL A 254 -0.71 -14.39 -11.84
N GLU A 255 -0.41 -15.65 -12.18
CA GLU A 255 -0.95 -16.81 -11.46
C GLU A 255 -0.37 -16.90 -10.03
N THR A 256 0.89 -16.54 -9.86
CA THR A 256 1.52 -16.48 -8.55
C THR A 256 0.87 -15.40 -7.67
N VAL A 257 0.60 -14.21 -8.22
CA VAL A 257 -0.11 -13.15 -7.50
C VAL A 257 -1.52 -13.61 -7.13
N VAL A 258 -2.21 -14.30 -8.05
CA VAL A 258 -3.53 -14.89 -7.79
C VAL A 258 -3.48 -15.94 -6.68
N ALA A 259 -2.44 -16.78 -6.62
CA ALA A 259 -2.30 -17.80 -5.57
C ALA A 259 -2.22 -17.15 -4.17
N HIS A 260 -1.46 -16.08 -3.98
CA HIS A 260 -1.42 -15.33 -2.72
C HIS A 260 -2.79 -14.73 -2.36
N LEU A 261 -3.49 -14.19 -3.35
CA LEU A 261 -4.83 -13.64 -3.15
C LEU A 261 -5.82 -14.74 -2.75
N GLU A 262 -5.83 -15.86 -3.48
CA GLU A 262 -6.73 -16.99 -3.22
C GLU A 262 -6.52 -17.56 -1.82
N HIS A 263 -5.26 -17.70 -1.37
CA HIS A 263 -4.98 -18.15 -0.02
C HIS A 263 -5.60 -17.23 1.04
N PHE A 264 -5.49 -15.91 0.87
CA PHE A 264 -6.13 -14.96 1.77
C PHE A 264 -7.67 -15.01 1.70
N LEU A 265 -8.24 -15.28 0.52
CA LEU A 265 -9.69 -15.48 0.38
C LEU A 265 -10.16 -16.76 1.08
N GLU A 266 -9.38 -17.84 1.04
CA GLU A 266 -9.66 -19.12 1.75
C GLU A 266 -9.70 -18.92 3.27
N LEU A 267 -8.90 -17.98 3.81
CA LEU A 267 -8.94 -17.57 5.22
C LEU A 267 -10.12 -16.64 5.56
N GLY A 268 -10.99 -16.34 4.61
CA GLY A 268 -12.16 -15.47 4.81
C GLY A 268 -11.93 -13.98 4.51
N GLY A 269 -10.80 -13.63 3.90
CA GLY A 269 -10.33 -12.25 3.69
C GLY A 269 -10.98 -11.47 2.55
N GLY A 270 -12.20 -11.82 2.09
CA GLY A 270 -12.85 -11.14 0.97
C GLY A 270 -12.99 -9.62 1.13
N LYS A 271 -13.02 -9.13 2.38
CA LYS A 271 -13.06 -7.70 2.73
C LYS A 271 -11.74 -7.15 3.29
N ASN A 272 -10.68 -7.96 3.29
CA ASN A 272 -9.44 -7.68 3.99
C ASN A 272 -8.20 -7.77 3.10
N VAL A 273 -8.37 -8.04 1.80
CA VAL A 273 -7.30 -7.98 0.81
C VAL A 273 -7.43 -6.70 0.00
N ALA A 274 -6.29 -6.05 -0.24
CA ALA A 274 -6.17 -4.84 -1.06
C ALA A 274 -4.98 -4.96 -2.04
N ARG A 275 -4.64 -3.87 -2.72
CA ARG A 275 -3.43 -3.72 -3.53
C ARG A 275 -2.40 -2.92 -2.74
N GLY A 276 -1.13 -3.26 -2.87
CA GLY A 276 -0.01 -2.56 -2.26
C GLY A 276 1.24 -2.86 -3.08
N GLY A 277 1.29 -2.28 -4.28
CA GLY A 277 2.22 -2.72 -5.33
C GLY A 277 3.69 -2.51 -5.06
N ASP A 278 4.03 -1.67 -4.09
CA ASP A 278 5.41 -1.33 -3.75
C ASP A 278 6.15 -0.71 -4.95
N TRP A 279 5.38 0.05 -5.74
CA TRP A 279 5.85 0.64 -6.99
C TRP A 279 6.97 1.64 -6.73
N ASP A 280 8.00 1.57 -7.56
CA ASP A 280 9.22 2.36 -7.50
C ASP A 280 10.17 2.01 -6.33
N GLY A 281 9.74 1.27 -5.29
CA GLY A 281 10.57 0.73 -4.22
C GLY A 281 11.18 -0.63 -4.53
N ILE A 282 10.70 -1.32 -5.55
CA ILE A 282 11.12 -2.67 -5.92
C ILE A 282 11.96 -2.71 -7.19
N SER A 283 12.89 -3.66 -7.25
CA SER A 283 13.79 -3.84 -8.40
C SER A 283 13.29 -4.83 -9.44
N LYS A 284 12.32 -5.71 -9.06
CA LYS A 284 11.79 -6.78 -9.92
C LYS A 284 10.29 -6.90 -9.70
N THR A 285 9.54 -6.88 -10.78
CA THR A 285 8.11 -7.13 -10.82
C THR A 285 7.81 -8.52 -11.37
N PRO A 286 6.65 -9.13 -11.09
CA PRO A 286 6.25 -10.39 -11.69
C PRO A 286 6.22 -10.30 -13.22
N ARG A 287 6.50 -11.40 -13.87
CA ARG A 287 6.49 -11.50 -15.32
C ARG A 287 5.15 -11.05 -15.89
N GLY A 288 5.21 -10.09 -16.81
CA GLY A 288 4.03 -9.47 -17.42
C GLY A 288 3.56 -8.19 -16.74
N PHE A 289 4.20 -7.75 -15.65
CA PHE A 289 3.92 -6.47 -14.99
C PHE A 289 5.13 -5.54 -15.14
N GLY A 290 4.95 -4.43 -15.83
CA GLY A 290 5.97 -3.38 -15.96
C GLY A 290 5.64 -2.14 -15.12
N GLY A 291 4.54 -2.16 -14.36
CA GLY A 291 4.11 -1.08 -13.49
C GLY A 291 2.59 -1.05 -13.33
N ILE A 292 2.11 0.08 -12.78
CA ILE A 292 0.71 0.27 -12.37
C ILE A 292 -0.30 0.01 -13.51
N GLN A 293 0.07 0.31 -14.75
CA GLN A 293 -0.81 0.13 -15.91
C GLN A 293 -1.21 -1.34 -16.16
N ASP A 294 -0.42 -2.29 -15.67
CA ASP A 294 -0.64 -3.71 -15.91
C ASP A 294 -1.55 -4.36 -14.84
N MET A 295 -2.04 -3.58 -13.87
CA MET A 295 -2.99 -4.07 -12.87
C MET A 295 -4.33 -4.51 -13.45
N ASP A 296 -4.70 -4.04 -14.67
CA ASP A 296 -5.84 -4.55 -15.41
C ASP A 296 -5.72 -6.06 -15.72
N ARG A 297 -4.51 -6.58 -15.94
CA ARG A 297 -4.26 -8.01 -16.18
C ARG A 297 -4.70 -8.87 -14.99
N LEU A 298 -4.40 -8.41 -13.76
CA LEU A 298 -4.84 -9.10 -12.56
C LEU A 298 -6.35 -9.01 -12.39
N PHE A 299 -6.96 -7.84 -12.67
CA PHE A 299 -8.40 -7.64 -12.64
C PHE A 299 -9.10 -8.60 -13.60
N GLU A 300 -8.67 -8.62 -14.87
CA GLU A 300 -9.21 -9.50 -15.91
C GLU A 300 -9.02 -10.98 -15.56
N ARG A 301 -7.84 -11.33 -14.98
CA ARG A 301 -7.55 -12.71 -14.61
C ARG A 301 -8.48 -13.23 -13.53
N LEU A 302 -8.82 -12.43 -12.54
CA LEU A 302 -9.79 -12.79 -11.51
C LEU A 302 -11.19 -13.00 -12.09
N LEU A 303 -11.64 -12.15 -12.99
CA LEU A 303 -12.93 -12.34 -13.70
C LEU A 303 -12.92 -13.64 -14.53
N GLN A 304 -11.81 -13.95 -15.21
CA GLN A 304 -11.66 -15.22 -15.97
C GLN A 304 -11.70 -16.45 -15.07
N ARG A 305 -11.32 -16.31 -13.80
CA ARG A 305 -11.44 -17.36 -12.77
C ARG A 305 -12.84 -17.40 -12.12
N ASN A 306 -13.80 -16.69 -12.67
CA ASN A 306 -15.20 -16.61 -12.23
C ASN A 306 -15.39 -15.95 -10.85
N TYR A 307 -14.47 -15.14 -10.39
CA TYR A 307 -14.75 -14.23 -9.27
C TYR A 307 -15.78 -13.20 -9.70
N THR A 308 -16.72 -12.86 -8.81
CA THR A 308 -17.71 -11.84 -9.10
C THR A 308 -17.05 -10.47 -9.25
N GLU A 309 -17.56 -9.66 -10.17
CA GLU A 309 -17.06 -8.28 -10.34
C GLU A 309 -17.13 -7.48 -9.05
N ALA A 310 -18.16 -7.68 -8.22
CA ALA A 310 -18.29 -7.03 -6.94
C ALA A 310 -17.10 -7.35 -6.00
N LEU A 311 -16.73 -8.64 -5.88
CA LEU A 311 -15.57 -9.03 -5.08
C LEU A 311 -14.27 -8.43 -5.66
N VAL A 312 -14.08 -8.49 -6.98
CA VAL A 312 -12.86 -7.95 -7.61
C VAL A 312 -12.75 -6.43 -7.37
N ARG A 313 -13.86 -5.69 -7.43
CA ARG A 313 -13.89 -4.25 -7.08
C ARG A 313 -13.58 -3.99 -5.61
N ASP A 314 -14.06 -4.85 -4.71
CA ASP A 314 -13.72 -4.76 -3.28
C ASP A 314 -12.22 -4.95 -3.07
N LEU A 315 -11.61 -5.97 -3.69
CA LEU A 315 -10.18 -6.26 -3.62
C LEU A 315 -9.29 -5.16 -4.23
N PHE A 316 -9.79 -4.45 -5.23
CA PHE A 316 -9.00 -3.45 -5.95
C PHE A 316 -9.13 -2.05 -5.37
N HIS A 317 -10.25 -1.73 -4.72
CA HIS A 317 -10.50 -0.37 -4.25
C HIS A 317 -11.24 -0.31 -2.91
N ASN A 318 -12.41 -0.97 -2.79
CA ASN A 318 -13.35 -0.66 -1.72
C ASN A 318 -12.84 -1.08 -0.35
N ASN A 319 -12.09 -2.19 -0.26
CA ASN A 319 -11.56 -2.69 1.00
C ASN A 319 -10.61 -1.68 1.67
N LEU A 320 -9.65 -1.13 0.92
CA LEU A 320 -8.72 -0.13 1.45
C LEU A 320 -9.44 1.20 1.72
N MET A 321 -10.34 1.61 0.82
CA MET A 321 -11.13 2.83 1.02
C MET A 321 -12.01 2.75 2.28
N ARG A 322 -12.57 1.59 2.59
CA ARG A 322 -13.31 1.36 3.85
C ARG A 322 -12.43 1.64 5.06
N VAL A 323 -11.22 1.11 5.09
CA VAL A 323 -10.28 1.33 6.21
C VAL A 323 -9.90 2.80 6.33
N VAL A 324 -9.63 3.47 5.20
CA VAL A 324 -9.37 4.92 5.19
C VAL A 324 -10.57 5.72 5.71
N ASN A 325 -11.79 5.36 5.31
CA ASN A 325 -13.01 6.02 5.80
C ASN A 325 -13.24 5.83 7.30
N GLU A 326 -12.86 4.68 7.84
CA GLU A 326 -13.02 4.36 9.25
C GLU A 326 -11.98 5.08 10.13
N VAL A 327 -10.74 5.15 9.69
CA VAL A 327 -9.62 5.68 10.50
C VAL A 327 -9.33 7.15 10.19
N CYS A 328 -9.29 7.54 8.91
CA CYS A 328 -8.84 8.87 8.49
C CYS A 328 -10.02 9.85 8.39
N THR A 329 -10.70 10.11 9.52
CA THR A 329 -11.97 10.86 9.55
C THR A 329 -11.81 12.37 9.66
N MET A 330 -10.63 12.90 10.00
CA MET A 330 -10.36 14.34 10.17
C MET A 330 -9.02 14.75 9.54
#